data_f4d982ea277708b5abddf38495d64689
#
_entry.id   f4d982ea277708b5abddf38495d64689
#
_cell.length_a   1.000
_cell.length_b   1.000
_cell.length_c   1.000
_cell.angle_alpha   90.00
_cell.angle_beta   90.00
_cell.angle_gamma   90.00
#
_symmetry.space_group_name_H-M   'P 1'
#
loop_
_entity.id
_entity.type
_entity.pdbx_description
1 polymer ?
#
loop_
_entity_poly.entity_id
_entity_poly.type
_entity_poly.pdbx_seq_one_letter_code
_entity_poly.pdbx_strand_id
1 'polypeptide(L)' 'MYKVHGYLDKKMIINWRMPHLPRTGDTMRFEGERYGKVTEVVWCMDEESDDGQRVNIRIESEAR' A
#
# COMPACT_ATOMS: atom_id res chain seq x y z
N MET A 1 11.24 6.93 -6.90
CA MET A 1 10.50 6.43 -5.73
C MET A 1 9.01 6.63 -5.92
N TYR A 2 8.23 5.79 -5.28
CA TYR A 2 6.76 5.90 -5.32
C TYR A 2 6.25 6.40 -3.99
N LYS A 3 5.27 7.29 -4.03
CA LYS A 3 4.58 7.72 -2.83
C LYS A 3 3.38 6.80 -2.61
N VAL A 4 3.45 5.97 -1.58
CA VAL A 4 2.48 4.89 -1.37
C VAL A 4 1.54 5.21 -0.23
N HIS A 5 0.24 5.16 -0.53
CA HIS A 5 -0.81 5.22 0.47
C HIS A 5 -1.46 3.85 0.54
N GLY A 6 -1.36 3.21 1.70
CA GLY A 6 -1.93 1.89 1.90
C GLY A 6 -3.13 1.94 2.83
N TYR A 7 -4.21 1.26 2.42
CA TYR A 7 -5.46 1.25 3.17
C TYR A 7 -5.79 -0.17 3.62
N LEU A 8 -5.97 -0.32 4.93
CA LEU A 8 -6.43 -1.56 5.54
C LEU A 8 -7.85 -1.33 6.03
N ASP A 9 -8.81 -2.06 5.45
CA ASP A 9 -10.22 -1.93 5.79
C ASP A 9 -10.68 -0.46 5.77
N LYS A 10 -10.32 0.25 4.70
CA LYS A 10 -10.66 1.66 4.46
C LYS A 10 -9.94 2.66 5.34
N LYS A 11 -9.00 2.21 6.17
CA LYS A 11 -8.21 3.09 7.02
C LYS A 11 -6.78 3.18 6.47
N MET A 12 -6.29 4.39 6.25
CA MET A 12 -4.91 4.56 5.79
C MET A 12 -3.93 4.21 6.90
N ILE A 13 -3.08 3.23 6.62
CA ILE A 13 -2.06 2.76 7.55
C ILE A 13 -0.64 2.93 7.02
N ILE A 14 -0.50 3.16 5.72
CA ILE A 14 0.80 3.36 5.10
C ILE A 14 0.77 4.71 4.36
N ASN A 15 1.80 5.50 4.60
CA ASN A 15 2.01 6.76 3.90
C ASN A 15 3.53 6.97 3.80
N TRP A 16 4.16 6.17 2.95
CA TRP A 16 5.62 6.15 2.82
C TRP A 16 6.05 6.30 1.38
N ARG A 17 7.28 6.70 1.20
CA ARG A 17 7.95 6.58 -0.10
C ARG A 17 8.62 5.23 -0.16
N MET A 18 8.43 4.52 -1.28
CA MET A 18 9.00 3.20 -1.48
C MET A 18 9.71 3.13 -2.82
N PRO A 19 10.90 2.52 -2.88
CA PRO A 19 11.60 2.32 -4.16
C PRO A 19 10.92 1.26 -5.03
N HIS A 20 10.20 0.33 -4.41
CA HIS A 20 9.48 -0.75 -5.10
C HIS A 20 8.08 -0.86 -4.53
N LEU A 21 7.14 -1.28 -5.36
CA LEU A 21 5.75 -1.43 -4.96
C LEU A 21 5.42 -2.87 -4.58
N PRO A 22 4.59 -3.07 -3.56
CA PRO A 22 3.98 -4.37 -3.33
C PRO A 22 3.10 -4.74 -4.51
N ARG A 23 2.94 -6.02 -4.75
CA ARG A 23 2.08 -6.53 -5.81
C ARG A 23 0.84 -7.16 -5.22
N THR A 24 -0.22 -7.23 -6.02
CA THR A 24 -1.43 -7.97 -5.63
C THR A 24 -1.05 -9.41 -5.28
N GLY A 25 -1.49 -9.86 -4.12
CA GLY A 25 -1.17 -11.19 -3.61
C GLY A 25 -0.03 -11.21 -2.60
N ASP A 26 0.74 -10.14 -2.50
CA ASP A 26 1.81 -10.07 -1.50
C ASP A 26 1.23 -9.98 -0.10
N THR A 27 1.93 -10.61 0.84
CA THR A 27 1.58 -10.52 2.26
C THR A 27 2.47 -9.49 2.93
N MET A 28 1.86 -8.63 3.72
CA MET A 28 2.56 -7.61 4.48
C MET A 28 2.40 -7.87 5.96
N ARG A 29 3.46 -7.65 6.71
CA ARG A 29 3.42 -7.76 8.16
C ARG A 29 3.45 -6.37 8.77
N PHE A 30 2.54 -6.13 9.68
CA PHE A 30 2.46 -4.89 10.42
C PHE A 30 2.85 -5.10 11.88
N GLU A 31 2.91 -4.01 12.61
CA GLU A 31 3.23 -4.05 14.02
C GLU A 31 2.31 -5.02 14.77
N GLY A 32 2.88 -5.76 15.74
CA GLY A 32 2.10 -6.68 16.57
C GLY A 32 1.71 -7.98 15.88
N GLU A 33 2.49 -8.43 14.91
CA GLU A 33 2.22 -9.67 14.17
C GLU A 33 0.92 -9.67 13.40
N ARG A 34 0.49 -8.49 13.00
CA ARG A 34 -0.69 -8.33 12.16
C ARG A 34 -0.27 -8.49 10.71
N TYR A 35 -1.06 -9.24 9.96
CA TYR A 35 -0.78 -9.53 8.56
C TYR A 35 -1.91 -9.04 7.68
N GLY A 36 -1.54 -8.61 6.48
CA GLY A 36 -2.50 -8.22 5.47
C GLY A 36 -2.03 -8.66 4.10
N LYS A 37 -2.98 -8.90 3.22
CA LYS A 37 -2.71 -9.24 1.83
C LYS A 37 -3.09 -8.08 0.94
N VAL A 38 -2.20 -7.73 0.02
CA VAL A 38 -2.47 -6.70 -0.98
C VAL A 38 -3.48 -7.24 -1.98
N THR A 39 -4.63 -6.58 -2.08
CA THR A 39 -5.71 -7.01 -2.97
C THR A 39 -5.84 -6.14 -4.20
N GLU A 40 -5.34 -4.90 -4.15
CA GLU A 40 -5.44 -3.99 -5.28
C GLU A 40 -4.31 -2.98 -5.25
N VAL A 41 -3.77 -2.68 -6.42
CA VAL A 41 -2.76 -1.62 -6.59
C VAL A 41 -3.32 -0.63 -7.61
N VAL A 42 -3.51 0.61 -7.20
CA VAL A 42 -4.09 1.66 -8.03
C VAL A 42 -3.07 2.76 -8.28
N TRP A 43 -2.73 2.94 -9.54
CA TRP A 43 -1.82 4.01 -9.95
C TRP A 43 -2.62 5.30 -10.12
N CYS A 44 -2.30 6.30 -9.33
CA CYS A 44 -3.01 7.58 -9.38
C CYS A 44 -2.36 8.48 -10.45
N MET A 45 -2.69 8.23 -11.70
CA MET A 45 -2.07 8.91 -12.84
C MET A 45 -2.47 10.38 -12.96
N ASP A 46 -3.55 10.77 -12.32
CA ASP A 46 -4.02 12.15 -12.28
C ASP A 46 -3.31 12.99 -11.22
N GLU A 47 -2.52 12.36 -10.37
CA GLU A 47 -1.79 13.04 -9.30
C GLU A 47 -0.29 12.95 -9.53
N GLU A 48 0.30 14.04 -9.98
CA GLU A 48 1.74 14.17 -10.08
C GLU A 48 2.24 14.98 -8.89
N SER A 49 3.34 14.54 -8.32
CA SER A 49 4.01 15.30 -7.28
C SER A 49 5.50 15.19 -7.43
N ASP A 50 6.22 16.15 -6.85
CA ASP A 50 7.67 16.14 -6.83
C ASP A 50 8.21 14.97 -6.01
N ASP A 51 7.36 14.37 -5.18
CA ASP A 51 7.70 13.22 -4.36
C ASP A 51 7.64 11.89 -5.13
N GLY A 52 7.23 11.92 -6.39
CA GLY A 52 7.12 10.76 -7.23
C GLY A 52 5.67 10.39 -7.52
N GLN A 53 5.51 9.30 -8.26
CA GLN A 53 4.19 8.80 -8.64
C GLN A 53 3.43 8.30 -7.42
N ARG A 54 2.21 8.79 -7.24
CA ARG A 54 1.34 8.32 -6.17
C ARG A 54 0.67 7.01 -6.54
N VAL A 55 0.69 6.08 -5.60
CA VAL A 55 0.08 4.76 -5.76
C VAL A 55 -0.69 4.42 -4.50
N ASN A 56 -1.94 4.02 -4.66
CA ASN A 56 -2.76 3.54 -3.55
C ASN A 56 -2.79 2.03 -3.57
N ILE A 57 -2.60 1.41 -2.42
CA ILE A 57 -2.75 -0.04 -2.29
C ILE A 57 -3.88 -0.34 -1.30
N ARG A 58 -4.65 -1.36 -1.64
CA ARG A 58 -5.70 -1.87 -0.77
C ARG A 58 -5.20 -3.17 -0.13
N ILE A 59 -5.39 -3.26 1.17
CA ILE A 59 -4.91 -4.39 1.96
C ILE A 59 -6.08 -4.94 2.76
N GLU A 60 -6.20 -6.27 2.79
CA GLU A 60 -7.18 -6.95 3.63
C GLU A 60 -6.47 -7.71 4.73
N SER A 61 -7.05 -7.67 5.92
CA SER A 61 -6.50 -8.41 7.06
C SER A 61 -6.46 -9.89 6.74
N GLU A 62 -5.36 -10.52 7.11
CA GLU A 62 -5.14 -11.95 6.89
C GLU A 62 -4.85 -12.62 8.23
N ALA A 63 -5.63 -13.61 8.57
CA ALA A 63 -5.40 -14.38 9.79
C ALA A 63 -4.28 -15.40 9.56
N ARG A 64 -3.40 -15.52 10.54
CA ARG A 64 -2.30 -16.49 10.52
C ARG A 64 -2.16 -17.19 11.85
#